data_d8398fe9a0b6e373a364d2b2b0e58d28
#
_entry.id   d8398fe9a0b6e373a364d2b2b0e58d28
#
_cell.length_a   1.000
_cell.length_b   1.000
_cell.length_c   1.000
_cell.angle_alpha   90.00
_cell.angle_beta   90.00
_cell.angle_gamma   90.00
#
_symmetry.space_group_name_H-M   'P 1'
#
loop_
_entity.id
_entity.type
_entity.pdbx_description
1 polymer ?
#
loop_
_entity_poly.entity_id
_entity_poly.type
_entity_poly.pdbx_seq_one_letter_code
_entity_poly.pdbx_strand_id
1 'polypeptide(L)'
;MASEPASATTTVAVPDEARDRARELGWEDGLIDAALARGFSLQEVWQALRAGVDGATARSFLESGQRGPQPDLRWMTVPTEWGIRARPSDPAMGLTIGDINVGTYGDVPDTWPHRSEIARGSYPKPAMEDMGYTIFDKAVVWADCVVPLYEQAIRDRWAPATDLRWASLEALPEDVERAVSQLMTELSERSYHQGVELGRWLPEISYGFLEAKLFLSTVIFDLARHTEAFRKRALVNGGAVGLQAPTDYMRAVTEARSYPELLATLFIQDSTLLTLYRNGDRFAQSQLERDLFALAARDRERLLQYQVQRLKHYLFRHPERRDEQHIYFTKAENRVGKEWADPAVSGPLALLLAGGRERIAGGLTALREFRRQQVAEYQAHLAAATIPRERLGGRLWAIVKPADA
;
A
#
# COMPACT_ATOMS: atom_id res chain seq x y z
N MET A 1 -61.85 -22.46 -16.87
CA MET A 1 -61.46 -23.45 -15.84
C MET A 1 -60.26 -24.20 -16.42
N ALA A 2 -59.06 -23.81 -16.05
CA ALA A 2 -57.83 -24.53 -16.38
C ALA A 2 -57.23 -24.96 -15.05
N SER A 3 -57.16 -26.26 -14.85
CA SER A 3 -56.61 -26.92 -13.65
C SER A 3 -55.10 -26.70 -13.58
N GLU A 4 -54.63 -26.13 -12.48
CA GLU A 4 -53.22 -26.11 -12.10
C GLU A 4 -52.70 -27.57 -11.94
N PRO A 5 -51.49 -27.88 -12.44
CA PRO A 5 -50.89 -29.16 -12.15
C PRO A 5 -50.33 -29.17 -10.72
N ALA A 6 -50.68 -30.21 -9.97
CA ALA A 6 -50.16 -30.50 -8.64
C ALA A 6 -48.64 -30.53 -8.64
N SER A 7 -48.02 -29.73 -7.76
CA SER A 7 -46.60 -29.72 -7.48
C SER A 7 -46.12 -31.13 -7.10
N ALA A 8 -45.28 -31.74 -7.94
CA ALA A 8 -44.63 -32.99 -7.62
C ALA A 8 -43.63 -32.74 -6.47
N THR A 9 -43.89 -33.34 -5.32
CA THR A 9 -43.00 -33.35 -4.16
C THR A 9 -41.73 -34.14 -4.55
N THR A 10 -40.67 -33.46 -4.88
CA THR A 10 -39.39 -34.09 -5.14
C THR A 10 -38.90 -34.71 -3.82
N THR A 11 -38.94 -36.01 -3.72
CA THR A 11 -38.45 -36.77 -2.55
C THR A 11 -36.91 -36.59 -2.53
N VAL A 12 -36.40 -35.82 -1.58
CA VAL A 12 -34.95 -35.64 -1.36
C VAL A 12 -34.41 -36.96 -0.86
N ALA A 13 -33.53 -37.60 -1.62
CA ALA A 13 -32.86 -38.83 -1.20
C ALA A 13 -31.93 -38.53 -0.01
N VAL A 14 -32.17 -39.19 1.11
CA VAL A 14 -31.34 -39.07 2.32
C VAL A 14 -30.12 -39.95 2.16
N PRO A 15 -28.90 -39.42 2.25
CA PRO A 15 -27.67 -40.22 2.17
C PRO A 15 -27.59 -41.27 3.29
N ASP A 16 -27.04 -42.44 2.96
CA ASP A 16 -26.86 -43.55 3.92
C ASP A 16 -26.02 -43.13 5.14
N GLU A 17 -24.99 -42.31 4.95
CA GLU A 17 -24.17 -41.74 6.04
C GLU A 17 -25.00 -40.94 7.05
N ALA A 18 -26.05 -40.21 6.60
CA ALA A 18 -26.93 -39.49 7.51
C ALA A 18 -27.81 -40.44 8.31
N ARG A 19 -28.26 -41.52 7.70
CA ARG A 19 -29.07 -42.57 8.36
C ARG A 19 -28.21 -43.33 9.38
N ASP A 20 -26.96 -43.68 9.06
CA ASP A 20 -26.05 -44.36 9.95
C ASP A 20 -25.70 -43.47 11.16
N ARG A 21 -25.40 -42.22 10.93
CA ARG A 21 -25.12 -41.24 12.01
C ARG A 21 -26.35 -41.03 12.91
N ALA A 22 -27.53 -41.00 12.33
CA ALA A 22 -28.80 -40.89 13.10
C ALA A 22 -28.99 -42.11 14.00
N ARG A 23 -28.75 -43.33 13.53
CA ARG A 23 -28.83 -44.56 14.36
C ARG A 23 -27.82 -44.53 15.52
N GLU A 24 -26.59 -44.10 15.27
CA GLU A 24 -25.57 -43.93 16.34
C GLU A 24 -26.03 -42.99 17.46
N LEU A 25 -26.81 -41.97 17.11
CA LEU A 25 -27.36 -40.98 18.05
C LEU A 25 -28.74 -41.38 18.61
N GLY A 26 -29.20 -42.63 18.35
CA GLY A 26 -30.44 -43.14 18.85
C GLY A 26 -31.69 -42.56 18.17
N TRP A 27 -31.59 -42.07 16.95
CA TRP A 27 -32.73 -41.63 16.16
C TRP A 27 -33.52 -42.86 15.67
N GLU A 28 -34.82 -42.85 15.86
CA GLU A 28 -35.68 -43.92 15.35
C GLU A 28 -35.76 -43.89 13.83
N ASP A 29 -35.95 -45.08 13.24
CA ASP A 29 -36.17 -45.21 11.80
C ASP A 29 -37.35 -44.35 11.36
N GLY A 30 -37.12 -43.49 10.36
CA GLY A 30 -38.13 -42.57 9.85
C GLY A 30 -38.14 -41.17 10.48
N LEU A 31 -37.38 -40.91 11.56
CA LEU A 31 -37.33 -39.57 12.17
C LEU A 31 -36.76 -38.50 11.24
N ILE A 32 -35.78 -38.87 10.41
CA ILE A 32 -35.24 -38.00 9.34
C ILE A 32 -36.37 -37.70 8.32
N ASP A 33 -37.06 -38.71 7.88
CA ASP A 33 -38.11 -38.55 6.87
C ASP A 33 -39.27 -37.69 7.42
N ALA A 34 -39.59 -37.87 8.71
CA ALA A 34 -40.59 -37.05 9.42
C ALA A 34 -40.13 -35.58 9.53
N ALA A 35 -38.83 -35.32 9.75
CA ALA A 35 -38.29 -33.97 9.77
C ALA A 35 -38.38 -33.30 8.39
N LEU A 36 -38.01 -34.01 7.34
CA LEU A 36 -38.12 -33.54 5.96
C LEU A 36 -39.59 -33.27 5.55
N ALA A 37 -40.52 -34.16 5.93
CA ALA A 37 -41.94 -33.99 5.66
C ALA A 37 -42.54 -32.75 6.39
N ARG A 38 -41.94 -32.34 7.52
CA ARG A 38 -42.31 -31.11 8.24
C ARG A 38 -41.57 -29.86 7.73
N GLY A 39 -40.81 -30.00 6.62
CA GLY A 39 -40.18 -28.89 5.91
C GLY A 39 -38.79 -28.51 6.46
N PHE A 40 -38.13 -29.39 7.23
CA PHE A 40 -36.71 -29.24 7.51
C PHE A 40 -35.91 -29.61 6.28
N SER A 41 -34.85 -28.86 6.01
CA SER A 41 -33.91 -29.21 4.95
C SER A 41 -32.99 -30.35 5.37
N LEU A 42 -32.44 -31.09 4.42
CA LEU A 42 -31.44 -32.12 4.70
C LEU A 42 -30.17 -31.49 5.40
N GLN A 43 -29.90 -30.24 5.12
CA GLN A 43 -28.78 -29.51 5.76
C GLN A 43 -29.06 -29.28 7.26
N GLU A 44 -30.27 -28.94 7.65
CA GLU A 44 -30.64 -28.76 9.05
C GLU A 44 -30.60 -30.12 9.81
N VAL A 45 -31.02 -31.18 9.16
CA VAL A 45 -30.89 -32.55 9.72
C VAL A 45 -29.38 -32.87 9.92
N TRP A 46 -28.54 -32.61 8.96
CA TRP A 46 -27.09 -32.80 9.09
C TRP A 46 -26.46 -31.96 10.19
N GLN A 47 -26.91 -30.72 10.37
CA GLN A 47 -26.43 -29.89 11.47
C GLN A 47 -26.79 -30.46 12.84
N ALA A 48 -28.01 -30.97 13.01
CA ALA A 48 -28.44 -31.63 14.23
C ALA A 48 -27.61 -32.91 14.52
N LEU A 49 -27.40 -33.75 13.50
CA LEU A 49 -26.59 -34.95 13.61
C LEU A 49 -25.09 -34.65 13.94
N ARG A 50 -24.52 -33.62 13.36
CA ARG A 50 -23.16 -33.17 13.67
C ARG A 50 -23.03 -32.55 15.04
N ALA A 51 -24.07 -31.87 15.51
CA ALA A 51 -24.13 -31.32 16.86
C ALA A 51 -24.37 -32.40 17.95
N GLY A 52 -24.58 -33.67 17.55
CA GLY A 52 -24.76 -34.78 18.47
C GLY A 52 -26.14 -34.79 19.14
N VAL A 53 -27.16 -34.21 18.50
CA VAL A 53 -28.50 -34.23 19.03
C VAL A 53 -29.04 -35.67 19.08
N ASP A 54 -29.40 -36.16 20.27
CA ASP A 54 -29.94 -37.50 20.44
C ASP A 54 -31.38 -37.62 19.92
N GLY A 55 -31.84 -38.86 19.68
CA GLY A 55 -33.13 -39.16 19.08
C GLY A 55 -34.32 -38.67 19.92
N ALA A 56 -34.25 -38.70 21.25
CA ALA A 56 -35.31 -38.21 22.13
C ALA A 56 -35.48 -36.70 22.02
N THR A 57 -34.37 -35.97 22.03
CA THR A 57 -34.31 -34.51 21.84
C THR A 57 -34.85 -34.15 20.45
N ALA A 58 -34.41 -34.84 19.41
CA ALA A 58 -34.86 -34.59 18.03
C ALA A 58 -36.38 -34.83 17.88
N ARG A 59 -36.91 -35.89 18.49
CA ARG A 59 -38.36 -36.19 18.52
C ARG A 59 -39.13 -35.09 19.26
N SER A 60 -38.72 -34.75 20.48
CA SER A 60 -39.33 -33.69 21.28
C SER A 60 -39.39 -32.36 20.52
N PHE A 61 -38.31 -32.05 19.81
CA PHE A 61 -38.23 -30.86 18.99
C PHE A 61 -39.23 -30.89 17.81
N LEU A 62 -39.33 -32.02 17.12
CA LEU A 62 -40.33 -32.19 16.04
C LEU A 62 -41.77 -32.15 16.57
N GLU A 63 -42.02 -32.75 17.74
CA GLU A 63 -43.35 -32.76 18.34
C GLU A 63 -43.82 -31.39 18.85
N SER A 64 -42.87 -30.59 19.35
CA SER A 64 -43.15 -29.21 19.81
C SER A 64 -43.57 -28.27 18.69
N GLY A 65 -43.36 -28.66 17.43
CA GLY A 65 -43.62 -27.82 16.26
C GLY A 65 -42.69 -26.59 16.16
N GLN A 66 -41.77 -26.46 17.10
CA GLN A 66 -40.76 -25.39 17.05
C GLN A 66 -39.75 -25.69 15.93
N ARG A 67 -39.77 -24.91 14.91
CA ARG A 67 -38.60 -24.86 14.01
C ARG A 67 -37.47 -24.23 14.80
N GLY A 68 -36.24 -24.74 14.60
CA GLY A 68 -35.04 -24.10 15.09
C GLY A 68 -35.04 -22.61 14.72
N PRO A 69 -34.22 -21.78 15.37
CA PRO A 69 -34.23 -20.37 15.08
C PRO A 69 -34.07 -20.17 13.56
N GLN A 70 -35.11 -19.64 12.93
CA GLN A 70 -35.08 -19.28 11.52
C GLN A 70 -33.92 -18.32 11.36
N PRO A 71 -33.03 -18.53 10.36
CA PRO A 71 -31.93 -17.58 10.12
C PRO A 71 -32.57 -16.19 9.95
N ASP A 72 -31.95 -15.22 10.64
CA ASP A 72 -32.39 -13.83 10.50
C ASP A 72 -31.99 -13.33 9.11
N LEU A 73 -32.95 -13.23 8.21
CA LEU A 73 -32.76 -12.78 6.83
C LEU A 73 -33.07 -11.28 6.65
N ARG A 74 -33.22 -10.52 7.73
CA ARG A 74 -33.46 -9.07 7.65
C ARG A 74 -32.40 -8.33 6.92
N TRP A 75 -31.15 -8.84 6.89
CA TRP A 75 -30.07 -8.30 6.09
C TRP A 75 -30.36 -8.27 4.59
N MET A 76 -31.25 -9.15 4.07
CA MET A 76 -31.69 -9.16 2.67
C MET A 76 -32.62 -8.01 2.31
N THR A 77 -33.21 -7.35 3.30
CA THR A 77 -34.15 -6.24 3.11
C THR A 77 -33.48 -4.87 3.24
N VAL A 78 -32.15 -4.85 3.45
CA VAL A 78 -31.39 -3.61 3.48
C VAL A 78 -31.51 -2.93 2.11
N PRO A 79 -31.87 -1.62 2.07
CA PRO A 79 -32.09 -0.89 0.82
C PRO A 79 -30.75 -0.53 0.16
N THR A 80 -30.12 -1.52 -0.47
CA THR A 80 -28.88 -1.38 -1.23
C THR A 80 -29.14 -1.52 -2.74
N GLU A 81 -28.21 -1.11 -3.56
CA GLU A 81 -28.32 -1.18 -5.03
C GLU A 81 -28.04 -2.61 -5.53
N TRP A 82 -28.99 -3.54 -5.27
CA TRP A 82 -28.88 -4.89 -5.78
C TRP A 82 -28.98 -4.95 -7.31
N GLY A 83 -28.23 -5.85 -7.92
CA GLY A 83 -28.31 -6.13 -9.36
C GLY A 83 -27.34 -5.31 -10.22
N ILE A 84 -26.59 -4.38 -9.64
CA ILE A 84 -25.48 -3.73 -10.35
C ILE A 84 -24.41 -4.79 -10.67
N ARG A 85 -23.92 -4.77 -11.91
CA ARG A 85 -22.88 -5.69 -12.36
C ARG A 85 -21.66 -4.90 -12.82
N ALA A 86 -20.59 -4.94 -12.05
CA ALA A 86 -19.28 -4.49 -12.49
C ALA A 86 -18.81 -5.32 -13.70
N ARG A 87 -18.15 -4.67 -14.65
CA ARG A 87 -17.59 -5.32 -15.84
C ARG A 87 -16.21 -4.75 -16.10
N PRO A 88 -15.26 -5.56 -16.60
CA PRO A 88 -13.97 -5.04 -17.03
C PRO A 88 -14.16 -3.91 -18.06
N SER A 89 -13.53 -2.77 -17.83
CA SER A 89 -13.44 -1.67 -18.80
C SER A 89 -12.49 -2.03 -19.93
N ASP A 90 -11.44 -2.81 -19.63
CA ASP A 90 -10.52 -3.39 -20.58
C ASP A 90 -10.40 -4.91 -20.32
N PRO A 91 -10.86 -5.77 -21.24
CA PRO A 91 -10.78 -7.23 -21.08
C PRO A 91 -9.36 -7.74 -20.87
N ALA A 92 -8.33 -7.05 -21.39
CA ALA A 92 -6.93 -7.46 -21.22
C ALA A 92 -6.43 -7.23 -19.77
N MET A 93 -7.07 -6.31 -19.06
CA MET A 93 -6.74 -5.99 -17.67
C MET A 93 -7.50 -6.83 -16.65
N GLY A 94 -8.57 -7.52 -17.08
CA GLY A 94 -9.48 -8.20 -16.17
C GLY A 94 -10.34 -7.22 -15.37
N LEU A 95 -10.92 -7.67 -14.27
CA LEU A 95 -11.75 -6.85 -13.40
C LEU A 95 -10.85 -6.08 -12.40
N THR A 96 -10.65 -4.80 -12.67
CA THR A 96 -9.82 -3.92 -11.83
C THR A 96 -10.60 -3.36 -10.63
N ILE A 97 -9.89 -2.82 -9.63
CA ILE A 97 -10.52 -2.11 -8.51
C ILE A 97 -11.32 -0.88 -9.00
N GLY A 98 -10.96 -0.29 -10.14
CA GLY A 98 -11.70 0.80 -10.77
C GLY A 98 -13.03 0.36 -11.36
N ASP A 99 -13.10 -0.85 -11.89
CA ASP A 99 -14.30 -1.37 -12.53
C ASP A 99 -15.43 -1.68 -11.53
N ILE A 100 -15.09 -1.88 -10.24
CA ILE A 100 -16.09 -2.08 -9.19
C ILE A 100 -16.61 -0.76 -8.59
N ASN A 101 -16.05 0.38 -8.99
CA ASN A 101 -16.54 1.71 -8.58
C ASN A 101 -17.79 2.08 -9.38
N VAL A 102 -18.89 1.41 -9.08
CA VAL A 102 -20.20 1.56 -9.73
C VAL A 102 -21.29 1.88 -8.70
N GLY A 103 -22.32 2.56 -9.15
CA GLY A 103 -23.42 2.98 -8.28
C GLY A 103 -22.94 3.79 -7.07
N THR A 104 -23.61 3.67 -5.96
CA THR A 104 -23.28 4.38 -4.70
C THR A 104 -21.87 4.04 -4.18
N TYR A 105 -21.36 2.84 -4.46
CA TYR A 105 -19.99 2.48 -4.10
C TYR A 105 -18.96 3.30 -4.86
N GLY A 106 -19.22 3.64 -6.11
CA GLY A 106 -18.32 4.43 -6.97
C GLY A 106 -18.28 5.92 -6.64
N ASP A 107 -19.23 6.42 -5.88
CA ASP A 107 -19.28 7.82 -5.47
C ASP A 107 -18.35 8.07 -4.27
N VAL A 108 -17.13 8.54 -4.57
CA VAL A 108 -16.13 8.88 -3.55
C VAL A 108 -16.35 10.32 -3.09
N PRO A 109 -16.96 10.56 -1.93
CA PRO A 109 -17.32 11.90 -1.48
C PRO A 109 -16.09 12.73 -1.10
N ASP A 110 -16.22 14.06 -1.14
CA ASP A 110 -15.15 14.99 -0.73
C ASP A 110 -14.78 14.84 0.75
N THR A 111 -15.76 14.49 1.59
CA THR A 111 -15.58 14.23 3.02
C THR A 111 -16.32 12.96 3.40
N TRP A 112 -15.64 12.01 4.02
CA TRP A 112 -16.27 10.80 4.54
C TRP A 112 -16.81 11.03 5.96
N PRO A 113 -18.14 10.90 6.19
CA PRO A 113 -18.74 11.28 7.48
C PRO A 113 -18.59 10.22 8.56
N HIS A 114 -18.28 8.97 8.19
CA HIS A 114 -18.27 7.86 9.12
C HIS A 114 -16.91 7.67 9.77
N ARG A 115 -16.92 7.47 11.09
CA ARG A 115 -15.71 7.18 11.88
C ARG A 115 -15.45 5.67 12.02
N SER A 116 -16.37 4.84 11.53
CA SER A 116 -16.31 3.39 11.57
C SER A 116 -15.86 2.81 10.23
N GLU A 117 -15.44 1.54 10.23
CA GLU A 117 -15.13 0.78 9.01
C GLU A 117 -16.40 0.41 8.23
N ILE A 118 -16.94 1.37 7.52
CA ILE A 118 -18.14 1.20 6.69
C ILE A 118 -17.76 1.39 5.23
N ALA A 119 -17.93 0.35 4.42
CA ALA A 119 -17.71 0.46 2.98
C ALA A 119 -18.72 1.45 2.36
N ARG A 120 -18.28 2.20 1.35
CA ARG A 120 -19.20 3.03 0.56
C ARG A 120 -20.36 2.18 0.04
N GLY A 121 -21.56 2.72 0.07
CA GLY A 121 -22.77 2.00 -0.38
C GLY A 121 -23.27 0.90 0.57
N SER A 122 -22.61 0.64 1.70
CA SER A 122 -23.10 -0.30 2.71
C SER A 122 -23.95 0.40 3.78
N TYR A 123 -24.69 -0.39 4.53
CA TYR A 123 -25.54 0.09 5.62
C TYR A 123 -24.97 -0.35 6.97
N PRO A 124 -24.65 0.60 7.86
CA PRO A 124 -24.08 0.28 9.15
C PRO A 124 -25.12 -0.40 10.06
N LYS A 125 -24.67 -1.38 10.82
CA LYS A 125 -25.41 -1.81 12.00
C LYS A 125 -25.34 -0.75 13.09
N PRO A 126 -26.35 -0.66 13.98
CA PRO A 126 -26.25 0.15 15.18
C PRO A 126 -24.99 -0.22 16.01
N ALA A 127 -24.42 0.76 16.71
CA ALA A 127 -23.26 0.58 17.60
C ALA A 127 -21.97 0.12 16.90
N MET A 128 -21.70 0.57 15.67
CA MET A 128 -20.36 0.46 15.07
C MET A 128 -19.33 1.29 15.85
N GLU A 129 -18.17 0.71 16.12
CA GLU A 129 -17.10 1.37 16.88
C GLU A 129 -16.40 2.48 16.05
N ASP A 130 -15.91 3.51 16.75
CA ASP A 130 -15.03 4.52 16.19
C ASP A 130 -13.63 3.92 16.00
N MET A 131 -13.12 3.94 14.79
CA MET A 131 -11.81 3.39 14.42
C MET A 131 -10.66 4.38 14.61
N GLY A 132 -10.95 5.58 15.12
CA GLY A 132 -9.92 6.58 15.40
C GLY A 132 -9.37 7.29 14.16
N TYR A 133 -10.06 7.26 13.03
CA TYR A 133 -9.64 8.01 11.84
C TYR A 133 -9.50 9.50 12.14
N THR A 134 -8.48 10.13 11.57
CA THR A 134 -8.23 11.58 11.67
C THR A 134 -8.25 12.28 10.30
N ILE A 135 -8.15 11.52 9.20
CA ILE A 135 -8.12 12.05 7.83
C ILE A 135 -9.44 11.69 7.13
N PHE A 136 -10.34 12.67 7.09
CA PHE A 136 -11.68 12.55 6.51
C PHE A 136 -11.85 13.33 5.20
N ASP A 137 -10.89 14.16 4.83
CA ASP A 137 -10.91 14.99 3.63
C ASP A 137 -10.22 14.26 2.48
N LYS A 138 -10.97 14.03 1.40
CA LYS A 138 -10.49 13.41 0.17
C LYS A 138 -9.25 14.09 -0.39
N ALA A 139 -9.21 15.43 -0.38
CA ALA A 139 -8.12 16.19 -0.97
C ALA A 139 -6.76 15.89 -0.33
N VAL A 140 -6.75 15.48 0.95
CA VAL A 140 -5.52 15.16 1.68
C VAL A 140 -4.82 13.92 1.15
N VAL A 141 -5.57 12.93 0.64
CA VAL A 141 -5.04 11.60 0.29
C VAL A 141 -5.33 11.17 -1.14
N TRP A 142 -6.27 11.81 -1.82
CA TRP A 142 -6.75 11.36 -3.12
C TRP A 142 -5.94 11.95 -4.28
N ALA A 143 -5.77 11.13 -5.30
CA ALA A 143 -5.41 11.54 -6.65
C ALA A 143 -6.13 10.62 -7.63
N ASP A 144 -6.57 11.13 -8.78
CA ASP A 144 -7.33 10.33 -9.76
C ASP A 144 -6.50 9.17 -10.34
N CYS A 145 -5.18 9.23 -10.19
CA CYS A 145 -4.28 8.16 -10.59
C CYS A 145 -4.14 7.01 -9.58
N VAL A 146 -4.76 7.05 -8.39
CA VAL A 146 -4.55 6.01 -7.35
C VAL A 146 -4.94 4.62 -7.84
N VAL A 147 -6.07 4.51 -8.56
CA VAL A 147 -6.57 3.24 -9.08
C VAL A 147 -5.62 2.65 -10.14
N PRO A 148 -5.31 3.34 -11.26
CA PRO A 148 -4.39 2.79 -12.24
C PRO A 148 -2.98 2.53 -11.68
N LEU A 149 -2.49 3.34 -10.74
CA LEU A 149 -1.19 3.10 -10.11
C LEU A 149 -1.21 1.89 -9.17
N TYR A 150 -2.33 1.62 -8.49
CA TYR A 150 -2.50 0.40 -7.71
C TYR A 150 -2.41 -0.84 -8.61
N GLU A 151 -3.19 -0.87 -9.69
CA GLU A 151 -3.18 -1.99 -10.64
C GLU A 151 -1.79 -2.19 -11.29
N GLN A 152 -1.12 -1.09 -11.63
CA GLN A 152 0.25 -1.14 -12.12
C GLN A 152 1.20 -1.74 -11.08
N ALA A 153 1.11 -1.34 -9.81
CA ALA A 153 1.97 -1.87 -8.74
C ALA A 153 1.79 -3.38 -8.55
N ILE A 154 0.55 -3.87 -8.65
CA ILE A 154 0.26 -5.31 -8.54
C ILE A 154 0.88 -6.10 -9.71
N ARG A 155 0.81 -5.59 -10.94
CA ARG A 155 1.36 -6.27 -12.13
C ARG A 155 2.88 -6.21 -12.20
N ASP A 156 3.47 -5.07 -11.87
CA ASP A 156 4.89 -4.80 -12.05
C ASP A 156 5.74 -5.22 -10.83
N ARG A 157 5.16 -5.94 -9.89
CA ARG A 157 5.89 -6.41 -8.69
C ARG A 157 7.05 -7.33 -9.08
N TRP A 158 8.11 -7.23 -8.32
CA TRP A 158 9.33 -8.03 -8.47
C TRP A 158 9.75 -8.62 -7.12
N ALA A 159 10.57 -9.67 -7.14
CA ALA A 159 11.03 -10.37 -5.96
C ALA A 159 12.55 -10.17 -5.78
N PRO A 160 13.01 -9.52 -4.68
CA PRO A 160 14.43 -9.29 -4.46
C PRO A 160 15.30 -10.55 -4.45
N ALA A 161 14.72 -11.69 -4.11
CA ALA A 161 15.47 -12.95 -4.02
C ALA A 161 15.80 -13.56 -5.39
N THR A 162 14.89 -13.45 -6.37
CA THR A 162 14.94 -14.22 -7.63
C THR A 162 15.13 -13.34 -8.86
N ASP A 163 14.67 -12.10 -8.83
CA ASP A 163 14.69 -11.23 -10.01
C ASP A 163 16.00 -10.45 -10.16
N LEU A 164 16.86 -10.52 -9.14
CA LEU A 164 18.22 -9.98 -9.14
C LEU A 164 19.25 -11.12 -9.20
N ARG A 165 20.24 -10.98 -10.07
CA ARG A 165 21.25 -12.02 -10.32
C ARG A 165 22.39 -11.95 -9.29
N TRP A 166 22.12 -12.29 -8.02
CA TRP A 166 23.07 -12.19 -6.91
C TRP A 166 24.39 -12.93 -7.16
N ALA A 167 24.35 -14.08 -7.84
CA ALA A 167 25.52 -14.88 -8.18
C ALA A 167 26.43 -14.24 -9.25
N SER A 168 26.02 -13.14 -9.88
CA SER A 168 26.84 -12.43 -10.89
C SER A 168 27.76 -11.36 -10.31
N LEU A 169 27.78 -11.19 -8.99
CA LEU A 169 28.64 -10.19 -8.33
C LEU A 169 30.09 -10.66 -8.35
N GLU A 170 30.97 -9.78 -8.76
CA GLU A 170 32.42 -9.96 -8.74
C GLU A 170 33.03 -9.15 -7.59
N ALA A 171 34.21 -9.55 -7.15
CA ALA A 171 34.94 -8.84 -6.11
C ALA A 171 35.32 -7.43 -6.59
N LEU A 172 35.10 -6.43 -5.75
CA LEU A 172 35.46 -5.05 -6.00
C LEU A 172 36.70 -4.65 -5.17
N PRO A 173 37.43 -3.60 -5.56
CA PRO A 173 38.40 -2.97 -4.68
C PRO A 173 37.78 -2.62 -3.32
N GLU A 174 38.56 -2.77 -2.25
CA GLU A 174 38.03 -2.65 -0.87
C GLU A 174 37.35 -1.31 -0.60
N ASP A 175 37.93 -0.21 -1.05
CA ASP A 175 37.35 1.14 -0.87
C ASP A 175 36.07 1.34 -1.65
N VAL A 176 35.98 0.75 -2.84
CA VAL A 176 34.78 0.78 -3.69
C VAL A 176 33.66 -0.06 -3.05
N GLU A 177 33.98 -1.31 -2.60
CA GLU A 177 32.96 -2.15 -1.93
C GLU A 177 32.45 -1.51 -0.64
N ARG A 178 33.31 -0.88 0.15
CA ARG A 178 32.92 -0.12 1.34
C ARG A 178 31.99 1.05 0.99
N ALA A 179 32.26 1.75 -0.11
CA ALA A 179 31.40 2.83 -0.57
C ALA A 179 30.02 2.32 -1.05
N VAL A 180 30.01 1.21 -1.80
CA VAL A 180 28.75 0.55 -2.18
C VAL A 180 27.97 0.13 -0.95
N SER A 181 28.61 -0.56 0.00
CA SER A 181 27.96 -1.01 1.24
C SER A 181 27.38 0.14 2.07
N GLN A 182 28.10 1.26 2.17
CA GLN A 182 27.61 2.45 2.87
C GLN A 182 26.42 3.10 2.15
N LEU A 183 26.47 3.24 0.81
CA LEU A 183 25.36 3.77 0.03
C LEU A 183 24.13 2.87 0.15
N MET A 184 24.29 1.56 0.03
CA MET A 184 23.19 0.60 0.12
C MET A 184 22.58 0.55 1.52
N THR A 185 23.39 0.72 2.57
CA THR A 185 22.90 0.87 3.95
C THR A 185 22.01 2.08 4.06
N GLU A 186 22.45 3.23 3.59
CA GLU A 186 21.69 4.48 3.62
C GLU A 186 20.34 4.35 2.87
N LEU A 187 20.35 3.75 1.68
CA LEU A 187 19.13 3.55 0.88
C LEU A 187 18.16 2.54 1.53
N SER A 188 18.71 1.49 2.16
CA SER A 188 17.93 0.52 2.93
C SER A 188 17.19 1.19 4.09
N GLU A 189 17.92 1.96 4.90
CA GLU A 189 17.34 2.59 6.09
C GLU A 189 16.33 3.68 5.74
N ARG A 190 16.58 4.47 4.68
CA ARG A 190 15.59 5.44 4.18
C ARG A 190 14.30 4.77 3.75
N SER A 191 14.39 3.65 3.04
CA SER A 191 13.23 2.89 2.61
C SER A 191 12.47 2.31 3.80
N TYR A 192 13.19 1.76 4.79
CA TYR A 192 12.60 1.23 6.02
C TYR A 192 11.82 2.30 6.80
N HIS A 193 12.45 3.43 7.10
CA HIS A 193 11.81 4.49 7.87
C HIS A 193 10.61 5.11 7.15
N GLN A 194 10.70 5.30 5.83
CA GLN A 194 9.57 5.77 5.03
C GLN A 194 8.39 4.78 5.08
N GLY A 195 8.67 3.48 4.97
CA GLY A 195 7.66 2.43 5.03
C GLY A 195 6.96 2.37 6.39
N VAL A 196 7.72 2.46 7.48
CA VAL A 196 7.20 2.49 8.85
C VAL A 196 6.28 3.69 9.08
N GLU A 197 6.69 4.88 8.66
CA GLU A 197 5.89 6.09 8.88
C GLU A 197 4.64 6.14 8.00
N LEU A 198 4.72 5.71 6.75
CA LEU A 198 3.51 5.55 5.93
C LEU A 198 2.57 4.52 6.54
N GLY A 199 3.10 3.40 7.07
CA GLY A 199 2.31 2.40 7.80
C GLY A 199 1.64 2.96 9.04
N ARG A 200 2.29 3.88 9.76
CA ARG A 200 1.73 4.57 10.93
C ARG A 200 0.56 5.49 10.57
N TRP A 201 0.62 6.18 9.43
CA TRP A 201 -0.43 7.08 8.98
C TRP A 201 -1.57 6.39 8.22
N LEU A 202 -1.36 5.18 7.71
CA LEU A 202 -2.37 4.46 6.93
C LEU A 202 -3.67 4.18 7.71
N PRO A 203 -3.64 3.79 8.99
CA PRO A 203 -4.84 3.66 9.83
C PRO A 203 -5.60 4.97 10.05
N GLU A 204 -4.92 6.12 10.00
CA GLU A 204 -5.53 7.43 10.19
C GLU A 204 -6.45 7.85 9.03
N ILE A 205 -6.27 7.24 7.84
CA ILE A 205 -7.05 7.54 6.64
C ILE A 205 -8.40 6.85 6.75
N SER A 206 -9.47 7.62 6.59
CA SER A 206 -10.84 7.10 6.58
C SER A 206 -11.04 5.98 5.55
N TYR A 207 -11.85 4.99 5.92
CA TYR A 207 -12.19 3.86 5.06
C TYR A 207 -12.91 4.27 3.76
N GLY A 208 -13.55 5.44 3.74
CA GLY A 208 -14.17 6.00 2.53
C GLY A 208 -13.20 6.19 1.35
N PHE A 209 -11.90 6.29 1.63
CA PHE A 209 -10.83 6.46 0.63
C PHE A 209 -10.04 5.16 0.42
N LEU A 210 -10.75 4.02 0.28
CA LEU A 210 -10.17 2.69 0.20
C LEU A 210 -9.10 2.57 -0.88
N GLU A 211 -9.34 3.10 -2.08
CA GLU A 211 -8.40 3.00 -3.21
C GLU A 211 -7.06 3.67 -2.91
N ALA A 212 -7.08 4.81 -2.21
CA ALA A 212 -5.86 5.47 -1.76
C ALA A 212 -5.13 4.61 -0.71
N LYS A 213 -5.86 3.98 0.23
CA LYS A 213 -5.27 3.05 1.21
C LYS A 213 -4.65 1.83 0.52
N LEU A 214 -5.32 1.25 -0.47
CA LEU A 214 -4.80 0.11 -1.24
C LEU A 214 -3.52 0.49 -2.00
N PHE A 215 -3.51 1.64 -2.68
CA PHE A 215 -2.31 2.11 -3.35
C PHE A 215 -1.15 2.35 -2.36
N LEU A 216 -1.40 3.04 -1.24
CA LEU A 216 -0.38 3.28 -0.21
C LEU A 216 0.15 1.97 0.41
N SER A 217 -0.69 0.93 0.51
CA SER A 217 -0.25 -0.40 0.95
C SER A 217 0.73 -1.03 -0.03
N THR A 218 0.56 -0.83 -1.36
CA THR A 218 1.56 -1.27 -2.34
C THR A 218 2.86 -0.49 -2.23
N VAL A 219 2.79 0.82 -1.93
CA VAL A 219 4.00 1.64 -1.67
C VAL A 219 4.78 1.13 -0.47
N ILE A 220 4.10 0.79 0.64
CA ILE A 220 4.75 0.21 1.83
C ILE A 220 5.42 -1.13 1.48
N PHE A 221 4.77 -1.95 0.66
CA PHE A 221 5.35 -3.21 0.18
C PHE A 221 6.56 -2.99 -0.75
N ASP A 222 6.51 -2.00 -1.65
CA ASP A 222 7.65 -1.60 -2.48
C ASP A 222 8.84 -1.17 -1.61
N LEU A 223 8.61 -0.36 -0.59
CA LEU A 223 9.63 0.09 0.36
C LEU A 223 10.24 -1.07 1.16
N ALA A 224 9.45 -2.08 1.53
CA ALA A 224 9.97 -3.29 2.17
C ALA A 224 10.91 -4.07 1.24
N ARG A 225 10.57 -4.20 -0.06
CA ARG A 225 11.44 -4.81 -1.08
C ARG A 225 12.73 -4.03 -1.28
N HIS A 226 12.65 -2.69 -1.33
CA HIS A 226 13.83 -1.82 -1.42
C HIS A 226 14.73 -2.00 -0.19
N THR A 227 14.15 -2.01 1.00
CA THR A 227 14.89 -2.27 2.26
C THR A 227 15.65 -3.60 2.18
N GLU A 228 14.97 -4.67 1.77
CA GLU A 228 15.56 -6.00 1.63
C GLU A 228 16.69 -6.03 0.59
N ALA A 229 16.42 -5.52 -0.62
CA ALA A 229 17.37 -5.60 -1.73
C ALA A 229 18.64 -4.78 -1.48
N PHE A 230 18.50 -3.55 -1.00
CA PHE A 230 19.65 -2.70 -0.66
C PHE A 230 20.46 -3.29 0.50
N ARG A 231 19.81 -3.82 1.53
CA ARG A 231 20.49 -4.48 2.65
C ARG A 231 21.22 -5.75 2.21
N LYS A 232 20.63 -6.56 1.36
CA LYS A 232 21.31 -7.71 0.76
C LYS A 232 22.55 -7.28 0.00
N ARG A 233 22.47 -6.21 -0.85
CA ARG A 233 23.65 -5.74 -1.59
C ARG A 233 24.76 -5.24 -0.67
N ALA A 234 24.42 -4.58 0.43
CA ALA A 234 25.42 -4.13 1.41
C ALA A 234 26.23 -5.30 2.02
N LEU A 235 25.63 -6.49 2.11
CA LEU A 235 26.20 -7.62 2.86
C LEU A 235 26.78 -8.74 1.99
N VAL A 236 26.29 -8.91 0.76
CA VAL A 236 26.51 -10.14 0.00
C VAL A 236 27.91 -10.26 -0.61
N ASN A 237 28.62 -9.16 -0.82
CA ASN A 237 29.89 -9.14 -1.57
C ASN A 237 31.12 -8.82 -0.69
N GLY A 238 31.11 -9.30 0.54
CA GLY A 238 32.21 -9.02 1.49
C GLY A 238 32.12 -7.67 2.18
N GLY A 239 31.03 -6.94 1.98
CA GLY A 239 30.71 -5.70 2.68
C GLY A 239 30.08 -5.92 4.05
N ALA A 240 29.54 -4.84 4.62
CA ALA A 240 28.86 -4.83 5.90
C ALA A 240 27.74 -3.78 5.89
N VAL A 241 26.81 -3.86 6.84
CA VAL A 241 25.96 -2.71 7.15
C VAL A 241 26.89 -1.58 7.63
N GLY A 242 26.80 -0.45 6.93
CA GLY A 242 27.70 0.68 7.14
C GLY A 242 27.36 1.53 8.36
N LEU A 243 28.03 2.67 8.45
CA LEU A 243 27.75 3.66 9.49
C LEU A 243 26.35 4.24 9.31
N GLN A 244 25.57 4.20 10.38
CA GLN A 244 24.27 4.84 10.44
C GLN A 244 24.28 5.89 11.55
N ALA A 245 24.28 7.15 11.14
CA ALA A 245 24.07 8.26 12.04
C ALA A 245 22.56 8.55 12.15
N PRO A 246 22.07 9.04 13.32
CA PRO A 246 20.74 9.60 13.42
C PRO A 246 20.63 10.76 12.45
N THR A 247 19.86 10.58 11.36
CA THR A 247 19.72 11.63 10.36
C THR A 247 18.57 12.57 10.74
N ASP A 248 18.67 13.84 10.39
CA ASP A 248 17.60 14.79 10.55
C ASP A 248 16.36 14.41 9.72
N TYR A 249 16.57 13.64 8.64
CA TYR A 249 15.46 13.09 7.85
C TYR A 249 14.59 12.13 8.65
N MET A 250 15.20 11.14 9.33
CA MET A 250 14.45 10.19 10.16
C MET A 250 13.64 10.93 11.23
N ARG A 251 14.24 11.93 11.87
CA ARG A 251 13.52 12.78 12.83
C ARG A 251 12.38 13.55 12.17
N ALA A 252 12.60 14.09 10.96
CA ALA A 252 11.59 14.84 10.23
C ALA A 252 10.35 14.03 9.93
N VAL A 253 10.56 12.81 9.48
CA VAL A 253 9.49 11.87 9.12
C VAL A 253 8.73 11.46 10.38
N THR A 254 9.44 11.13 11.45
CA THR A 254 8.83 10.69 12.72
C THR A 254 8.15 11.83 13.50
N GLU A 255 8.69 13.06 13.42
CA GLU A 255 8.17 14.25 14.13
C GLU A 255 7.10 15.02 13.36
N ALA A 256 6.72 14.56 12.15
CA ALA A 256 5.65 15.19 11.39
C ALA A 256 4.33 15.19 12.17
N ARG A 257 3.73 16.38 12.30
CA ARG A 257 2.53 16.61 13.10
C ARG A 257 1.24 16.48 12.31
N SER A 258 1.35 16.47 10.99
CA SER A 258 0.23 16.30 10.08
C SER A 258 0.66 15.49 8.86
N TYR A 259 -0.32 14.84 8.23
CA TYR A 259 -0.05 14.08 7.02
C TYR A 259 0.48 14.96 5.86
N PRO A 260 -0.02 16.19 5.62
CA PRO A 260 0.60 17.10 4.64
C PRO A 260 2.06 17.49 4.94
N GLU A 261 2.46 17.65 6.21
CA GLU A 261 3.85 17.91 6.61
C GLU A 261 4.74 16.69 6.32
N LEU A 262 4.27 15.49 6.65
CA LEU A 262 4.94 14.24 6.28
C LEU A 262 5.17 14.16 4.78
N LEU A 263 4.09 14.35 4.00
CA LEU A 263 4.16 14.22 2.55
C LEU A 263 5.09 15.24 1.89
N ALA A 264 5.20 16.45 2.42
CA ALA A 264 6.18 17.43 1.93
C ALA A 264 7.62 16.96 2.17
N THR A 265 7.89 16.31 3.31
CA THR A 265 9.20 15.71 3.61
C THR A 265 9.50 14.53 2.69
N LEU A 266 8.52 13.66 2.47
CA LEU A 266 8.66 12.52 1.57
C LEU A 266 8.84 12.95 0.11
N PHE A 267 8.17 14.01 -0.33
CA PHE A 267 8.21 14.49 -1.71
C PHE A 267 9.62 14.84 -2.18
N ILE A 268 10.38 15.63 -1.40
CA ILE A 268 11.76 15.96 -1.79
C ILE A 268 12.66 14.73 -1.78
N GLN A 269 12.47 13.82 -0.81
CA GLN A 269 13.24 12.58 -0.78
C GLN A 269 12.92 11.70 -1.99
N ASP A 270 11.65 11.47 -2.28
CA ASP A 270 11.22 10.59 -3.37
C ASP A 270 11.67 11.14 -4.72
N SER A 271 11.58 12.46 -4.90
CA SER A 271 12.08 13.13 -6.09
C SER A 271 13.59 12.97 -6.26
N THR A 272 14.38 13.23 -5.20
CA THR A 272 15.83 13.14 -5.27
C THR A 272 16.33 11.69 -5.37
N LEU A 273 15.65 10.73 -4.77
CA LEU A 273 15.94 9.31 -4.91
C LEU A 273 15.56 8.77 -6.30
N LEU A 274 14.48 9.25 -6.90
CA LEU A 274 14.13 8.88 -8.27
C LEU A 274 15.25 9.30 -9.23
N THR A 275 15.74 10.55 -9.11
CA THR A 275 16.90 11.01 -9.90
C THR A 275 18.13 10.15 -9.65
N LEU A 276 18.40 9.77 -8.38
CA LEU A 276 19.52 8.88 -8.04
C LEU A 276 19.38 7.53 -8.76
N TYR A 277 18.22 6.88 -8.65
CA TYR A 277 18.01 5.56 -9.22
C TYR A 277 18.05 5.56 -10.75
N ARG A 278 17.45 6.55 -11.40
CA ARG A 278 17.49 6.71 -12.86
C ARG A 278 18.90 6.94 -13.42
N ASN A 279 19.80 7.48 -12.60
CA ASN A 279 21.18 7.70 -12.95
C ASN A 279 22.13 6.65 -12.37
N GLY A 280 21.61 5.48 -11.96
CA GLY A 280 22.38 4.39 -11.38
C GLY A 280 23.57 3.97 -12.22
N ASP A 281 23.48 3.99 -13.55
CA ASP A 281 24.57 3.66 -14.48
C ASP A 281 25.85 4.48 -14.26
N ARG A 282 25.75 5.69 -13.71
CA ARG A 282 26.89 6.57 -13.48
C ARG A 282 27.81 6.12 -12.33
N PHE A 283 27.29 5.30 -11.41
CA PHE A 283 28.01 4.92 -10.20
C PHE A 283 27.85 3.45 -9.79
N ALA A 284 26.94 2.69 -10.43
CA ALA A 284 26.81 1.26 -10.22
C ALA A 284 28.08 0.51 -10.68
N GLN A 285 28.54 -0.43 -9.87
CA GLN A 285 29.74 -1.22 -10.11
C GLN A 285 29.45 -2.56 -10.79
N SER A 286 28.19 -2.99 -10.82
CA SER A 286 27.74 -4.27 -11.38
C SER A 286 26.42 -4.13 -12.14
N GLN A 287 26.13 -5.14 -12.97
CA GLN A 287 24.83 -5.21 -13.65
C GLN A 287 23.69 -5.41 -12.64
N LEU A 288 23.93 -6.17 -11.57
CA LEU A 288 22.95 -6.34 -10.50
C LEU A 288 22.51 -5.01 -9.90
N GLU A 289 23.45 -4.10 -9.63
CA GLU A 289 23.15 -2.77 -9.09
C GLU A 289 22.36 -1.91 -10.09
N ARG A 290 22.70 -1.96 -11.38
CA ARG A 290 21.92 -1.30 -12.44
C ARG A 290 20.49 -1.81 -12.49
N ASP A 291 20.31 -3.13 -12.47
CA ASP A 291 18.99 -3.76 -12.47
C ASP A 291 18.20 -3.37 -11.21
N LEU A 292 18.84 -3.38 -10.04
CA LEU A 292 18.25 -2.97 -8.78
C LEU A 292 17.79 -1.51 -8.81
N PHE A 293 18.63 -0.59 -9.28
CA PHE A 293 18.27 0.82 -9.41
C PHE A 293 17.14 1.03 -10.42
N ALA A 294 17.12 0.30 -11.53
CA ALA A 294 16.05 0.39 -12.52
C ALA A 294 14.70 -0.06 -11.93
N LEU A 295 14.68 -1.16 -11.18
CA LEU A 295 13.48 -1.65 -10.50
C LEU A 295 12.99 -0.68 -9.43
N ALA A 296 13.91 -0.16 -8.61
CA ALA A 296 13.59 0.83 -7.58
C ALA A 296 13.11 2.18 -8.18
N ALA A 297 13.68 2.59 -9.32
CA ALA A 297 13.24 3.78 -10.04
C ALA A 297 11.79 3.66 -10.50
N ARG A 298 11.41 2.52 -11.08
CA ARG A 298 10.05 2.26 -11.55
C ARG A 298 9.02 2.35 -10.41
N ASP A 299 9.32 1.75 -9.26
CA ASP A 299 8.45 1.81 -8.09
C ASP A 299 8.36 3.24 -7.54
N ARG A 300 9.50 3.96 -7.48
CA ARG A 300 9.54 5.34 -7.00
C ARG A 300 8.83 6.33 -7.94
N GLU A 301 8.84 6.07 -9.23
CA GLU A 301 8.13 6.87 -10.23
C GLU A 301 6.61 6.83 -10.01
N ARG A 302 6.05 5.64 -9.75
CA ARG A 302 4.62 5.49 -9.39
C ARG A 302 4.27 6.33 -8.16
N LEU A 303 5.09 6.23 -7.12
CA LEU A 303 4.87 7.00 -5.89
C LEU A 303 4.93 8.51 -6.15
N LEU A 304 5.93 8.98 -6.88
CA LEU A 304 6.09 10.41 -7.17
C LEU A 304 4.96 10.94 -8.07
N GLN A 305 4.50 10.15 -9.03
CA GLN A 305 3.32 10.50 -9.84
C GLN A 305 2.08 10.72 -8.97
N TYR A 306 1.84 9.84 -8.02
CA TYR A 306 0.77 10.02 -7.03
C TYR A 306 0.96 11.29 -6.22
N GLN A 307 2.16 11.51 -5.66
CA GLN A 307 2.44 12.68 -4.82
C GLN A 307 2.24 14.01 -5.57
N VAL A 308 2.68 14.09 -6.82
CA VAL A 308 2.49 15.30 -7.67
C VAL A 308 1.00 15.56 -7.90
N GLN A 309 0.24 14.54 -8.30
CA GLN A 309 -1.19 14.72 -8.59
C GLN A 309 -1.99 14.99 -7.32
N ARG A 310 -1.68 14.28 -6.22
CA ARG A 310 -2.31 14.52 -4.93
C ARG A 310 -2.06 15.97 -4.44
N LEU A 311 -0.82 16.44 -4.51
CA LEU A 311 -0.48 17.80 -4.07
C LEU A 311 -1.18 18.85 -4.92
N LYS A 312 -1.22 18.64 -6.25
CA LYS A 312 -1.97 19.50 -7.18
C LYS A 312 -3.46 19.55 -6.81
N HIS A 313 -4.07 18.37 -6.56
CA HIS A 313 -5.47 18.28 -6.14
C HIS A 313 -5.71 18.96 -4.79
N TYR A 314 -4.83 18.72 -3.81
CA TYR A 314 -4.91 19.34 -2.50
C TYR A 314 -4.89 20.87 -2.56
N LEU A 315 -3.96 21.45 -3.33
CA LEU A 315 -3.85 22.91 -3.49
C LEU A 315 -4.96 23.52 -4.36
N PHE A 316 -5.58 22.73 -5.22
CA PHE A 316 -6.78 23.15 -5.94
C PHE A 316 -7.99 23.24 -4.98
N ARG A 317 -8.14 22.27 -4.09
CA ARG A 317 -9.24 22.24 -3.11
C ARG A 317 -9.02 23.19 -1.94
N HIS A 318 -7.77 23.41 -1.54
CA HIS A 318 -7.35 24.23 -0.39
C HIS A 318 -6.28 25.25 -0.79
N PRO A 319 -6.62 26.24 -1.62
CA PRO A 319 -5.66 27.25 -2.06
C PRO A 319 -5.08 28.07 -0.89
N GLU A 320 -5.82 28.23 0.20
CA GLU A 320 -5.41 28.90 1.44
C GLU A 320 -4.26 28.17 2.16
N ARG A 321 -4.03 26.87 1.87
CA ARG A 321 -2.95 26.07 2.47
C ARG A 321 -1.62 26.20 1.74
N ARG A 322 -1.54 26.98 0.67
CA ARG A 322 -0.33 27.12 -0.15
C ARG A 322 0.88 27.61 0.64
N ASP A 323 0.70 28.62 1.47
CA ASP A 323 1.79 29.19 2.29
C ASP A 323 2.29 28.18 3.34
N GLU A 324 1.39 27.41 3.93
CA GLU A 324 1.73 26.32 4.84
C GLU A 324 2.59 25.27 4.15
N GLN A 325 2.24 24.88 2.90
CA GLN A 325 3.05 23.94 2.12
C GLN A 325 4.44 24.50 1.82
N HIS A 326 4.57 25.79 1.50
CA HIS A 326 5.89 26.43 1.33
C HIS A 326 6.74 26.35 2.61
N ILE A 327 6.14 26.47 3.80
CA ILE A 327 6.83 26.30 5.08
C ILE A 327 7.31 24.86 5.24
N TYR A 328 6.45 23.86 4.96
CA TYR A 328 6.81 22.44 5.05
C TYR A 328 7.95 22.09 4.11
N PHE A 329 7.89 22.51 2.85
CA PHE A 329 8.97 22.31 1.90
C PHE A 329 10.27 22.98 2.34
N THR A 330 10.23 24.20 2.87
CA THR A 330 11.44 24.89 3.38
C THR A 330 12.09 24.11 4.52
N LYS A 331 11.29 23.56 5.44
CA LYS A 331 11.80 22.68 6.52
C LYS A 331 12.44 21.42 5.95
N ALA A 332 11.76 20.73 5.03
CA ALA A 332 12.24 19.52 4.41
C ALA A 332 13.54 19.74 3.62
N GLU A 333 13.63 20.81 2.83
CA GLU A 333 14.81 21.23 2.09
C GLU A 333 16.03 21.50 2.99
N ASN A 334 15.79 22.18 4.13
CA ASN A 334 16.88 22.42 5.09
C ASN A 334 17.39 21.14 5.74
N ARG A 335 16.53 20.14 5.95
CA ARG A 335 16.89 18.84 6.50
C ARG A 335 17.70 18.02 5.50
N VAL A 336 17.24 17.94 4.25
CA VAL A 336 17.98 17.28 3.16
C VAL A 336 19.34 17.96 2.96
N GLY A 337 19.41 19.29 2.98
CA GLY A 337 20.66 20.02 2.88
C GLY A 337 21.64 19.70 4.02
N LYS A 338 21.15 19.53 5.25
CA LYS A 338 21.99 19.11 6.38
C LYS A 338 22.52 17.69 6.21
N GLU A 339 21.67 16.76 5.76
CA GLU A 339 22.11 15.39 5.49
C GLU A 339 23.13 15.30 4.37
N TRP A 340 22.93 16.04 3.28
CA TRP A 340 23.88 16.04 2.18
C TRP A 340 25.22 16.67 2.53
N ALA A 341 25.28 17.44 3.60
CA ALA A 341 26.54 17.94 4.16
C ALA A 341 27.29 16.87 4.98
N ASP A 342 26.63 15.77 5.36
CA ASP A 342 27.26 14.68 6.11
C ASP A 342 28.16 13.85 5.18
N PRO A 343 29.46 13.68 5.54
CA PRO A 343 30.38 12.85 4.76
C PRO A 343 29.95 11.38 4.63
N ALA A 344 29.25 10.81 5.61
CA ALA A 344 28.76 9.44 5.56
C ALA A 344 27.64 9.25 4.53
N VAL A 345 26.89 10.32 4.22
CA VAL A 345 25.82 10.33 3.21
C VAL A 345 26.36 10.66 1.81
N SER A 346 27.25 11.64 1.73
CA SER A 346 27.75 12.16 0.45
C SER A 346 29.04 11.50 -0.03
N GLY A 347 29.92 11.09 0.88
CA GLY A 347 31.20 10.49 0.57
C GLY A 347 31.14 9.21 -0.26
N PRO A 348 30.24 8.25 0.05
CA PRO A 348 30.11 7.02 -0.73
C PRO A 348 29.78 7.30 -2.19
N LEU A 349 28.79 8.13 -2.45
CA LEU A 349 28.40 8.47 -3.82
C LEU A 349 29.51 9.24 -4.55
N ALA A 350 30.23 10.15 -3.87
CA ALA A 350 31.38 10.84 -4.45
C ALA A 350 32.49 9.85 -4.84
N LEU A 351 32.78 8.86 -3.99
CA LEU A 351 33.79 7.84 -4.27
C LEU A 351 33.40 6.96 -5.46
N LEU A 352 32.16 6.54 -5.53
CA LEU A 352 31.64 5.73 -6.64
C LEU A 352 31.63 6.52 -7.96
N LEU A 353 31.25 7.80 -7.95
CA LEU A 353 31.34 8.68 -9.13
C LEU A 353 32.81 8.93 -9.57
N ALA A 354 33.76 8.88 -8.64
CA ALA A 354 35.18 8.97 -8.92
C ALA A 354 35.75 7.65 -9.49
N GLY A 355 35.10 6.52 -9.18
CA GLY A 355 35.65 5.18 -9.46
C GLY A 355 36.86 4.83 -8.59
N GLY A 356 36.85 5.27 -7.31
CA GLY A 356 37.85 4.95 -6.30
C GLY A 356 38.45 6.15 -5.58
N ARG A 357 39.13 5.89 -4.46
CA ARG A 357 39.64 6.89 -3.51
C ARG A 357 40.64 7.85 -4.14
N GLU A 358 41.51 7.37 -5.04
CA GLU A 358 42.58 8.19 -5.64
C GLU A 358 42.04 9.37 -6.46
N ARG A 359 40.84 9.25 -6.97
CA ARG A 359 40.17 10.27 -7.83
C ARG A 359 39.06 11.02 -7.12
N ILE A 360 39.01 10.99 -5.80
CA ILE A 360 37.89 11.54 -4.98
C ILE A 360 37.61 13.03 -5.26
N ALA A 361 38.65 13.83 -5.59
CA ALA A 361 38.45 15.25 -5.91
C ALA A 361 37.54 15.45 -7.12
N GLY A 362 37.71 14.63 -8.18
CA GLY A 362 36.80 14.61 -9.34
C GLY A 362 35.41 14.12 -8.97
N GLY A 363 35.32 13.13 -8.08
CA GLY A 363 34.05 12.61 -7.56
C GLY A 363 33.26 13.65 -6.78
N LEU A 364 33.91 14.47 -5.99
CA LEU A 364 33.25 15.58 -5.26
C LEU A 364 32.70 16.64 -6.23
N THR A 365 33.37 16.90 -7.33
CA THR A 365 32.87 17.79 -8.38
C THR A 365 31.67 17.19 -9.09
N ALA A 366 31.76 15.93 -9.50
CA ALA A 366 30.66 15.19 -10.13
C ALA A 366 29.44 15.09 -9.20
N LEU A 367 29.64 14.86 -7.90
CA LEU A 367 28.58 14.84 -6.91
C LEU A 367 27.86 16.19 -6.81
N ARG A 368 28.60 17.30 -6.86
CA ARG A 368 27.99 18.64 -6.78
C ARG A 368 27.08 18.92 -7.98
N GLU A 369 27.49 18.53 -9.17
CA GLU A 369 26.66 18.63 -10.37
C GLU A 369 25.45 17.70 -10.28
N PHE A 370 25.64 16.49 -9.79
CA PHE A 370 24.57 15.53 -9.59
C PHE A 370 23.53 16.05 -8.60
N ARG A 371 23.94 16.68 -7.49
CA ARG A 371 23.03 17.31 -6.54
C ARG A 371 22.23 18.46 -7.17
N ARG A 372 22.84 19.25 -8.06
CA ARG A 372 22.13 20.27 -8.84
C ARG A 372 21.05 19.65 -9.74
N GLN A 373 21.36 18.56 -10.41
CA GLN A 373 20.37 17.82 -11.21
C GLN A 373 19.21 17.33 -10.34
N GLN A 374 19.48 16.71 -9.20
CA GLN A 374 18.44 16.24 -8.26
C GLN A 374 17.52 17.38 -7.82
N VAL A 375 18.08 18.54 -7.54
CA VAL A 375 17.27 19.70 -7.11
C VAL A 375 16.49 20.29 -8.29
N ALA A 376 17.04 20.33 -9.48
CA ALA A 376 16.33 20.82 -10.67
C ALA A 376 15.13 19.93 -11.00
N GLU A 377 15.27 18.59 -10.92
CA GLU A 377 14.16 17.65 -11.11
C GLU A 377 13.12 17.79 -10.00
N TYR A 378 13.54 17.95 -8.73
CA TYR A 378 12.65 18.23 -7.62
C TYR A 378 11.81 19.52 -7.85
N GLN A 379 12.45 20.60 -8.29
CA GLN A 379 11.74 21.84 -8.61
C GLN A 379 10.77 21.66 -9.78
N ALA A 380 11.13 20.88 -10.79
CA ALA A 380 10.23 20.54 -11.89
C ALA A 380 9.00 19.75 -11.42
N HIS A 381 9.17 18.79 -10.52
CA HIS A 381 8.05 18.05 -9.92
C HIS A 381 7.11 18.95 -9.11
N LEU A 382 7.66 19.90 -8.34
CA LEU A 382 6.84 20.88 -7.62
C LEU A 382 6.11 21.84 -8.56
N ALA A 383 6.75 22.26 -9.65
CA ALA A 383 6.09 23.06 -10.67
C ALA A 383 4.92 22.30 -11.33
N ALA A 384 5.10 21.00 -11.61
CA ALA A 384 4.04 20.12 -12.10
C ALA A 384 2.88 19.97 -11.08
N ALA A 385 3.20 20.02 -9.79
CA ALA A 385 2.22 20.04 -8.70
C ALA A 385 1.62 21.45 -8.44
N THR A 386 1.89 22.44 -9.31
CA THR A 386 1.41 23.82 -9.22
C THR A 386 1.92 24.62 -8.02
N ILE A 387 3.06 24.23 -7.44
CA ILE A 387 3.72 24.93 -6.32
C ILE A 387 5.21 25.17 -6.65
N PRO A 388 5.55 25.97 -7.68
CA PRO A 388 6.95 26.22 -8.04
C PRO A 388 7.74 26.80 -6.86
N ARG A 389 8.99 26.38 -6.74
CA ARG A 389 9.91 26.83 -5.69
C ARG A 389 11.04 27.65 -6.30
N GLU A 390 10.93 28.96 -6.27
CA GLU A 390 11.97 29.89 -6.71
C GLU A 390 13.08 30.02 -5.67
N ARG A 391 12.71 29.95 -4.38
CA ARG A 391 13.64 30.04 -3.24
C ARG A 391 13.64 28.73 -2.47
N LEU A 392 14.81 28.10 -2.43
CA LEU A 392 15.04 26.87 -1.65
C LEU A 392 15.39 27.20 -0.19
N GLY A 393 15.24 26.23 0.69
CA GLY A 393 15.77 26.29 2.05
C GLY A 393 17.28 26.56 2.05
N GLY A 394 17.76 27.46 2.92
CA GLY A 394 19.13 27.99 2.85
C GLY A 394 20.22 26.93 2.91
N ARG A 395 20.01 25.82 3.64
CA ARG A 395 20.99 24.73 3.72
C ARG A 395 21.07 23.93 2.42
N LEU A 396 19.93 23.66 1.77
CA LEU A 396 19.94 22.99 0.47
C LEU A 396 20.56 23.90 -0.60
N TRP A 397 20.18 25.18 -0.59
CA TRP A 397 20.76 26.19 -1.48
C TRP A 397 22.28 26.27 -1.36
N ALA A 398 22.82 26.23 -0.14
CA ALA A 398 24.28 26.31 0.09
C ALA A 398 25.06 25.17 -0.58
N ILE A 399 24.42 24.00 -0.80
CA ILE A 399 25.04 22.85 -1.46
C ILE A 399 24.99 22.97 -3.00
N VAL A 400 23.90 23.51 -3.54
CA VAL A 400 23.63 23.50 -4.99
C VAL A 400 23.91 24.84 -5.68
N LYS A 401 24.15 25.91 -4.93
CA LYS A 401 24.44 27.24 -5.50
C LYS A 401 25.60 27.19 -6.51
N PRO A 402 25.58 28.04 -7.55
CA PRO A 402 26.73 28.23 -8.41
C PRO A 402 28.00 28.61 -7.62
N ALA A 403 29.17 28.28 -8.16
CA ALA A 403 30.44 28.57 -7.48
C ALA A 403 30.67 30.09 -7.31
N ASP A 404 30.03 30.88 -8.16
CA ASP A 404 30.24 32.33 -8.26
C ASP A 404 29.08 33.13 -7.59
N ALA A 405 28.17 32.46 -6.81
CA ALA A 405 27.01 33.07 -6.17
C ALA A 405 27.22 33.30 -4.66
#